data_cbc219e91b2c68801e947319b00b3fce
#
_entry.id   cbc219e91b2c68801e947319b00b3fce
#
_cell.length_a   1.000
_cell.length_b   1.000
_cell.length_c   1.000
_cell.angle_alpha   90.00
_cell.angle_beta   90.00
_cell.angle_gamma   90.00
#
_symmetry.space_group_name_H-M   'P 1'
#
loop_
_entity.id
_entity.type
_entity.pdbx_description
1 polymer ?
#
loop_
_entity_poly.entity_id
_entity_poly.type
_entity_poly.pdbx_seq_one_letter_code
_entity_poly.pdbx_strand_id
1 'polypeptide(L)' 'MTTQELIERLKEFPPETPVLVEGYETGFDDIVEMKSCEVVRYRHAQEWDGEYQTADRFSGNQRPHSALVLTGRRGVRRS' A
#
# COMPACT_ATOMS: atom_id res chain seq x y z
N MET A 1 -1.52 -10.04 0.56
CA MET A 1 -2.97 -10.06 0.25
C MET A 1 -3.19 -9.69 -1.21
N THR A 2 -3.98 -10.47 -1.90
CA THR A 2 -4.34 -10.17 -3.29
C THR A 2 -5.59 -9.30 -3.36
N THR A 3 -5.86 -8.74 -4.53
CA THR A 3 -7.09 -7.96 -4.72
C THR A 3 -8.33 -8.85 -4.51
N GLN A 4 -8.27 -10.11 -4.95
CA GLN A 4 -9.38 -11.04 -4.73
C GLN A 4 -9.63 -11.30 -3.24
N GLU A 5 -8.56 -11.51 -2.49
CA GLU A 5 -8.67 -11.70 -1.04
C GLU A 5 -9.26 -10.48 -0.35
N LEU A 6 -8.85 -9.30 -0.79
CA LEU A 6 -9.37 -8.06 -0.22
C LEU A 6 -10.87 -7.90 -0.49
N ILE A 7 -11.30 -8.21 -1.72
CA ILE A 7 -12.72 -8.17 -2.08
C ILE A 7 -13.52 -9.09 -1.15
N GLU A 8 -13.04 -10.31 -0.94
CA GLU A 8 -13.75 -11.27 -0.09
C GLU A 8 -13.86 -10.78 1.35
N ARG A 9 -12.83 -10.18 1.86
CA ARG A 9 -12.85 -9.67 3.25
C ARG A 9 -13.76 -8.46 3.39
N LEU A 10 -13.80 -7.60 2.39
CA LEU A 10 -14.64 -6.42 2.43
C LEU A 10 -16.13 -6.77 2.43
N LYS A 11 -16.50 -7.90 1.86
CA LYS A 11 -17.89 -8.35 1.84
C LYS A 11 -18.44 -8.63 3.24
N GLU A 12 -17.59 -8.81 4.23
CA GLU A 12 -18.02 -9.08 5.60
C GLU A 12 -18.48 -7.83 6.34
N PHE A 13 -18.34 -6.67 5.74
CA PHE A 13 -18.68 -5.39 6.37
C PHE A 13 -19.83 -4.72 5.66
N PRO A 14 -20.64 -3.92 6.39
CA PRO A 14 -21.69 -3.12 5.74
C PRO A 14 -21.10 -2.17 4.70
N PRO A 15 -21.85 -1.86 3.63
CA PRO A 15 -21.31 -1.02 2.54
C PRO A 15 -20.88 0.38 2.94
N GLU A 16 -21.44 0.92 4.01
CA GLU A 16 -21.10 2.27 4.47
C GLU A 16 -19.93 2.32 5.45
N THR A 17 -19.35 1.17 5.78
CA THR A 17 -18.22 1.13 6.71
C THR A 17 -17.00 1.81 6.09
N PRO A 18 -16.46 2.85 6.74
CA PRO A 18 -15.27 3.54 6.20
C PRO A 18 -14.06 2.61 6.15
N VAL A 19 -13.22 2.78 5.13
CA VAL A 19 -11.97 2.04 5.01
C VAL A 19 -10.83 3.04 5.21
N LEU A 20 -10.02 2.77 6.20
CA LEU A 20 -8.92 3.67 6.57
C LEU A 20 -7.59 2.95 6.42
N VAL A 21 -6.52 3.72 6.29
CA VAL A 21 -5.15 3.19 6.31
C VAL A 21 -4.41 3.81 7.48
N GLU A 22 -3.33 3.20 7.88
CA GLU A 22 -2.52 3.73 8.97
C GLU A 22 -2.00 5.11 8.62
N GLY A 23 -2.09 6.03 9.58
CA GLY A 23 -1.54 7.36 9.41
C GLY A 23 -0.05 7.36 9.67
N TYR A 24 0.57 8.50 9.40
CA TYR A 24 1.99 8.68 9.71
C TYR A 24 2.13 8.87 11.22
N GLU A 25 2.91 8.03 11.85
CA GLU A 25 3.16 7.99 13.29
C GLU A 25 1.98 7.47 14.12
N THR A 26 0.81 8.06 13.99
CA THR A 26 -0.34 7.64 14.80
C THR A 26 -1.66 7.90 14.06
N GLY A 27 -2.70 7.22 14.49
CA GLY A 27 -4.03 7.40 13.95
C GLY A 27 -4.22 6.77 12.59
N PHE A 28 -5.26 7.18 11.92
CA PHE A 28 -5.68 6.61 10.64
C PHE A 28 -6.08 7.73 9.67
N ASP A 29 -5.88 7.46 8.39
CA ASP A 29 -6.25 8.41 7.33
C ASP A 29 -7.20 7.76 6.34
N ASP A 30 -8.01 8.59 5.69
CA ASP A 30 -8.84 8.12 4.57
C ASP A 30 -7.96 7.69 3.41
N ILE A 31 -8.45 6.74 2.64
CA ILE A 31 -7.80 6.38 1.37
C ILE A 31 -8.18 7.46 0.36
N VAL A 32 -7.20 8.11 -0.21
CA VAL A 32 -7.44 9.17 -1.20
C VAL A 32 -7.00 8.78 -2.61
N GLU A 33 -6.21 7.72 -2.73
CA GLU A 33 -5.75 7.28 -4.04
C GLU A 33 -5.51 5.78 -4.05
N MET A 34 -5.81 5.16 -5.18
CA MET A 34 -5.52 3.75 -5.42
C MET A 34 -4.87 3.68 -6.80
N LYS A 35 -3.70 3.10 -6.88
CA LYS A 35 -3.00 3.01 -8.16
C LYS A 35 -2.18 1.74 -8.28
N SER A 36 -1.92 1.33 -9.52
CA SER A 36 -1.01 0.22 -9.80
C SER A 36 0.41 0.73 -9.85
N CYS A 37 1.31 0.02 -9.23
CA CYS A 37 2.73 0.33 -9.25
C CYS A 37 3.53 -0.94 -9.48
N GLU A 38 4.68 -0.81 -10.15
CA GLU A 38 5.65 -1.88 -10.24
C GLU A 38 6.49 -1.82 -8.97
N VAL A 39 6.56 -2.92 -8.23
CA VAL A 39 7.27 -2.97 -6.96
C VAL A 39 8.22 -4.16 -6.91
N VAL A 40 9.23 -4.05 -6.06
CA VAL A 40 10.12 -5.16 -5.71
C VAL A 40 10.17 -5.28 -4.21
N ARG A 41 10.43 -6.49 -3.73
CA ARG A 41 10.58 -6.70 -2.30
C ARG A 41 11.94 -6.16 -1.84
N TYR A 42 11.92 -5.31 -0.82
CA TYR A 42 13.14 -4.72 -0.28
C TYR A 42 13.68 -5.60 0.85
N ARG A 43 14.74 -6.34 0.55
CA ARG A 43 15.29 -7.34 1.47
C ARG A 43 15.97 -6.76 2.71
N HIS A 44 16.39 -5.51 2.63
CA HIS A 44 17.12 -4.86 3.73
C HIS A 44 16.28 -3.83 4.47
N ALA A 45 14.95 -3.98 4.42
CA ALA A 45 14.04 -3.06 5.08
C ALA A 45 14.28 -3.05 6.59
N GLN A 46 14.35 -1.84 7.14
CA GLN A 46 14.39 -1.65 8.58
C GLN A 46 12.95 -1.56 9.09
N GLU A 47 12.76 -1.45 10.39
CA GLU A 47 11.41 -1.39 10.98
C GLU A 47 10.56 -0.26 10.40
N TRP A 48 11.20 0.85 10.05
CA TRP A 48 10.51 2.03 9.51
C TRP A 48 10.32 2.00 8.01
N ASP A 49 10.92 1.03 7.32
CA ASP A 49 10.80 0.89 5.86
C ASP A 49 9.65 -0.05 5.51
N GLY A 50 9.02 0.18 4.38
CA GLY A 50 8.08 -0.78 3.83
C GLY A 50 8.82 -1.97 3.28
N GLU A 51 8.18 -3.13 3.25
CA GLU A 51 8.77 -4.35 2.69
C GLU A 51 8.96 -4.27 1.18
N TYR A 52 8.22 -3.41 0.51
CA TYR A 52 8.24 -3.25 -0.94
C TYR A 52 8.62 -1.83 -1.29
N GLN A 53 9.38 -1.70 -2.37
CA GLN A 53 9.80 -0.39 -2.88
C GLN A 53 9.50 -0.31 -4.36
N THR A 54 9.50 0.90 -4.91
CA THR A 54 9.24 1.07 -6.34
C THR A 54 10.38 0.45 -7.14
N ALA A 55 10.01 -0.20 -8.24
CA ALA A 55 10.98 -0.96 -9.04
C ALA A 55 12.07 -0.07 -9.64
N ASP A 56 11.74 1.16 -10.00
CA ASP A 56 12.69 2.10 -10.58
C ASP A 56 13.82 2.48 -9.64
N ARG A 57 13.60 2.37 -8.33
CA ARG A 57 14.60 2.74 -7.33
C ARG A 57 15.41 1.56 -6.80
N PHE A 58 14.79 0.39 -6.73
CA PHE A 58 15.39 -0.75 -6.01
C PHE A 58 15.32 -2.05 -6.81
N SER A 59 15.22 -1.98 -8.11
CA SER A 59 15.03 -3.19 -8.91
C SER A 59 16.15 -4.23 -8.75
N GLY A 60 17.41 -3.79 -8.79
CA GLY A 60 18.54 -4.70 -8.62
C GLY A 60 18.37 -5.97 -9.46
N ASN A 61 18.56 -7.13 -8.83
CA ASN A 61 18.40 -8.42 -9.47
C ASN A 61 17.01 -9.01 -9.31
N GLN A 62 16.12 -8.30 -8.65
CA GLN A 62 14.78 -8.80 -8.40
C GLN A 62 13.87 -8.49 -9.56
N ARG A 63 12.92 -9.40 -9.79
CA ARG A 63 11.92 -9.21 -10.83
C ARG A 63 10.77 -8.36 -10.28
N PRO A 64 10.49 -7.21 -10.88
CA PRO A 64 9.36 -6.39 -10.42
C PRO A 64 8.03 -7.07 -10.71
N HIS A 65 7.02 -6.72 -9.92
CA HIS A 65 5.65 -7.17 -10.17
C HIS A 65 4.68 -6.03 -9.86
N SER A 66 3.51 -6.11 -10.46
CA SER A 66 2.48 -5.10 -10.27
C SER A 66 1.80 -5.30 -8.92
N ALA A 67 1.51 -4.19 -8.26
CA ALA A 67 0.76 -4.21 -7.02
C ALA A 67 -0.23 -3.05 -6.98
N LEU A 68 -1.29 -3.23 -6.23
CA LEU A 68 -2.24 -2.15 -5.95
C LEU A 68 -1.73 -1.43 -4.70
N VAL A 69 -1.52 -0.13 -4.81
CA VAL A 69 -1.06 0.69 -3.69
C VAL A 69 -2.16 1.64 -3.25
N LEU A 70 -2.47 1.61 -1.97
CA LEU A 70 -3.47 2.47 -1.36
C LEU A 70 -2.75 3.60 -0.64
N THR A 71 -3.08 4.84 -0.98
CA THR A 71 -2.43 6.01 -0.40
C THR A 71 -3.41 6.79 0.45
N GLY A 72 -2.99 7.07 1.67
CA GLY A 72 -3.77 7.91 2.58
C GLY A 72 -3.49 9.38 2.33
N ARG A 73 -4.22 10.21 3.03
CA ARG A 73 -4.15 11.67 2.85
C ARG A 73 -2.74 12.23 3.03
N ARG A 74 -2.01 11.73 4.01
CA ARG A 74 -0.66 12.24 4.28
C ARG A 74 0.34 11.93 3.18
N GLY A 75 0.18 10.77 2.55
CA GLY A 75 1.03 10.42 1.41
C GLY A 75 0.86 11.40 0.27
N VAL A 76 -0.37 11.84 0.03
CA VAL A 76 -0.68 12.80 -1.02
C VAL A 76 -0.14 14.19 -0.68
N ARG A 77 -0.27 14.59 0.59
CA ARG A 77 0.19 15.92 1.03
C ARG A 77 1.70 16.10 0.91
N ARG A 78 2.44 15.03 0.93
CA ARG A 78 3.90 15.09 0.88
C ARG A 78 4.46 15.26 -0.51
N SER A 79 3.67 15.00 -1.52
CA SER A 79 4.13 15.08 -2.90
C SER A 79 4.04 16.48 -3.51
#